data_929accde2bfc68d7c7396520f1da511c
#
_entry.id   929accde2bfc68d7c7396520f1da511c
#
_cell.length_a   1.000
_cell.length_b   1.000
_cell.length_c   1.000
_cell.angle_alpha   90.00
_cell.angle_beta   90.00
_cell.angle_gamma   90.00
#
_symmetry.space_group_name_H-M   'P 1'
#
loop_
_entity.id
_entity.type
_entity.pdbx_description
1 polymer ?
#
loop_
_entity_poly.entity_id
_entity_poly.type
_entity_poly.pdbx_seq_one_letter_code
_entity_poly.pdbx_strand_id
1 'polypeptide(L)'
;MPLRTGYDSILAQRTSDLFAYTAKQDGKVVELNDNAMTVEYKDGTTETVEMGRRFGVVAGTTIPHEVKPNVKLGDKFTGGELLAYNDSFFKPNPMSPGSALWKAGVPVRTAIFECNGTLEDSSMITQATANKLATNITKVRNLTLKFDQGVRDLVKVGDELDVESILCTIEDPVAARSDVLDEESVKTLRAIAAQTPRAKYHGKV
;
A
#
# COMPACT_ATOMS: atom_id res chain seq x y z
N MET A 1 9.66 21.60 17.57
CA MET A 1 8.54 22.03 16.72
C MET A 1 8.99 21.86 15.27
N PRO A 2 8.28 21.12 14.42
CA PRO A 2 8.72 20.95 13.04
C PRO A 2 8.67 22.33 12.34
N LEU A 3 9.68 22.61 11.52
CA LEU A 3 9.69 23.78 10.67
C LEU A 3 8.57 23.64 9.64
N ARG A 4 7.75 24.67 9.46
CA ARG A 4 6.66 24.71 8.48
C ARG A 4 6.84 25.88 7.54
N THR A 5 6.42 25.70 6.31
CA THR A 5 6.38 26.71 5.27
C THR A 5 4.93 26.97 4.86
N GLY A 6 4.68 28.09 4.18
CA GLY A 6 3.36 28.38 3.61
C GLY A 6 2.89 27.33 2.59
N TYR A 7 3.83 26.56 2.03
CA TYR A 7 3.50 25.47 1.09
C TYR A 7 2.75 24.31 1.76
N ASP A 8 2.98 24.07 3.04
CA ASP A 8 2.31 22.99 3.78
C ASP A 8 0.78 23.13 3.76
N SER A 9 0.26 24.36 3.69
CA SER A 9 -1.18 24.64 3.67
C SER A 9 -1.85 24.26 2.35
N ILE A 10 -1.10 24.24 1.26
CA ILE A 10 -1.62 23.90 -0.09
C ILE A 10 -1.22 22.52 -0.57
N LEU A 11 -0.36 21.82 0.17
CA LEU A 11 0.18 20.54 -0.25
C LEU A 11 -0.92 19.49 -0.52
N ALA A 12 -1.93 19.42 0.32
CA ALA A 12 -3.06 18.51 0.14
C ALA A 12 -3.83 18.75 -1.17
N GLN A 13 -3.88 20.00 -1.65
CA GLN A 13 -4.54 20.39 -2.90
C GLN A 13 -3.68 20.11 -4.15
N ARG A 14 -2.40 19.82 -3.95
CA ARG A 14 -1.41 19.60 -5.02
C ARG A 14 -0.97 18.15 -5.15
N THR A 15 -1.39 17.30 -4.23
CA THR A 15 -1.09 15.87 -4.28
C THR A 15 -2.19 15.10 -5.01
N SER A 16 -1.88 13.87 -5.39
CA SER A 16 -2.87 12.94 -5.94
C SER A 16 -3.89 12.54 -4.86
N ASP A 17 -5.07 12.16 -5.29
CA ASP A 17 -6.18 11.66 -4.45
C ASP A 17 -5.85 10.34 -3.70
N LEU A 18 -4.77 9.65 -4.05
CA LEU A 18 -4.17 8.61 -3.20
C LEU A 18 -3.66 9.14 -1.86
N PHE A 19 -3.32 10.42 -1.79
CA PHE A 19 -2.75 11.05 -0.60
C PHE A 19 -3.74 11.95 0.10
N ALA A 20 -4.40 12.84 -0.64
CA ALA A 20 -5.42 13.72 -0.11
C ALA A 20 -6.36 14.19 -1.21
N TYR A 21 -7.65 14.23 -0.92
CA TYR A 21 -8.66 14.78 -1.80
C TYR A 21 -9.28 16.01 -1.16
N THR A 22 -9.24 17.12 -1.88
CA THR A 22 -9.84 18.39 -1.46
C THR A 22 -10.95 18.78 -2.42
N ALA A 23 -12.00 19.41 -1.88
CA ALA A 23 -13.13 19.88 -2.66
C ALA A 23 -12.69 20.88 -3.75
N LYS A 24 -13.14 20.69 -4.97
CA LYS A 24 -12.89 21.61 -6.09
C LYS A 24 -13.74 22.88 -5.98
N GLN A 25 -14.96 22.73 -5.50
CA GLN A 25 -15.95 23.79 -5.32
C GLN A 25 -16.75 23.51 -4.05
N ASP A 26 -17.65 24.43 -3.70
CA ASP A 26 -18.64 24.21 -2.64
C ASP A 26 -19.64 23.11 -3.02
N GLY A 27 -20.04 22.30 -2.05
CA GLY A 27 -20.96 21.20 -2.32
C GLY A 27 -21.43 20.48 -1.06
N LYS A 28 -21.92 19.28 -1.26
CA LYS A 28 -22.37 18.38 -0.19
C LYS A 28 -21.99 16.92 -0.51
N VAL A 29 -21.85 16.12 0.56
CA VAL A 29 -21.65 14.67 0.44
C VAL A 29 -22.99 13.99 0.23
N VAL A 30 -23.18 13.31 -0.89
CA VAL A 30 -24.44 12.65 -1.26
C VAL A 30 -24.43 11.18 -0.88
N GLU A 31 -23.29 10.53 -1.04
CA GLU A 31 -23.12 9.12 -0.71
C GLU A 31 -21.75 8.90 -0.06
N LEU A 32 -21.69 8.03 0.94
CA LEU A 32 -20.46 7.66 1.62
C LEU A 32 -20.53 6.19 2.02
N ASN A 33 -19.57 5.41 1.52
CA ASN A 33 -19.35 4.03 1.91
C ASN A 33 -17.86 3.77 2.11
N ASP A 34 -17.47 2.55 2.49
CA ASP A 34 -16.07 2.22 2.81
C ASP A 34 -15.11 2.36 1.62
N ASN A 35 -15.61 2.25 0.40
CA ASN A 35 -14.79 2.22 -0.81
C ASN A 35 -14.93 3.46 -1.69
N ALA A 36 -15.98 4.26 -1.50
CA ALA A 36 -16.23 5.44 -2.33
C ALA A 36 -17.04 6.50 -1.58
N MET A 37 -16.80 7.75 -1.97
CA MET A 37 -17.56 8.92 -1.56
C MET A 37 -18.04 9.66 -2.80
N THR A 38 -19.34 9.91 -2.92
CA THR A 38 -19.92 10.74 -3.98
C THR A 38 -20.26 12.11 -3.44
N VAL A 39 -19.75 13.13 -4.09
CA VAL A 39 -20.00 14.54 -3.76
C VAL A 39 -20.79 15.20 -4.90
N GLU A 40 -21.69 16.10 -4.52
CA GLU A 40 -22.44 16.94 -5.45
C GLU A 40 -22.03 18.41 -5.22
N TYR A 41 -21.55 19.04 -6.26
CA TYR A 41 -21.13 20.44 -6.25
C TYR A 41 -22.33 21.38 -6.48
N LYS A 42 -22.17 22.66 -6.18
CA LYS A 42 -23.21 23.68 -6.38
C LYS A 42 -23.64 23.85 -7.85
N ASP A 43 -22.78 23.54 -8.79
CA ASP A 43 -23.08 23.58 -10.24
C ASP A 43 -23.90 22.37 -10.71
N GLY A 44 -24.25 21.43 -9.82
CA GLY A 44 -24.98 20.21 -10.12
C GLY A 44 -24.10 19.07 -10.65
N THR A 45 -22.81 19.26 -10.75
CA THR A 45 -21.89 18.17 -11.12
C THR A 45 -21.69 17.23 -9.93
N THR A 46 -21.55 15.94 -10.24
CA THR A 46 -21.24 14.91 -9.24
C THR A 46 -19.86 14.32 -9.53
N GLU A 47 -19.11 14.05 -8.47
CA GLU A 47 -17.81 13.39 -8.56
C GLU A 47 -17.74 12.26 -7.53
N THR A 48 -17.21 11.12 -7.95
CA THR A 48 -17.00 9.97 -7.07
C THR A 48 -15.51 9.83 -6.77
N VAL A 49 -15.16 9.84 -5.50
CA VAL A 49 -13.82 9.69 -4.98
C VAL A 49 -13.64 8.28 -4.46
N GLU A 50 -12.69 7.57 -4.99
CA GLU A 50 -12.33 6.23 -4.50
C GLU A 50 -11.64 6.34 -3.13
N MET A 51 -12.10 5.54 -2.18
CA MET A 51 -11.58 5.48 -0.82
C MET A 51 -11.18 4.05 -0.43
N GLY A 52 -10.92 3.85 0.83
CA GLY A 52 -10.51 2.56 1.37
C GLY A 52 -9.09 2.18 0.95
N ARG A 53 -8.87 0.89 0.76
CA ARG A 53 -7.54 0.36 0.45
C ARG A 53 -7.26 0.44 -1.04
N ARG A 54 -6.29 1.26 -1.41
CA ARG A 54 -5.80 1.46 -2.79
C ARG A 54 -4.32 1.11 -2.89
N PHE A 55 -3.84 0.89 -4.09
CA PHE A 55 -2.45 0.53 -4.32
C PHE A 55 -1.80 1.47 -5.31
N GLY A 56 -0.73 2.13 -4.88
CA GLY A 56 0.16 2.89 -5.74
C GLY A 56 1.40 2.07 -6.13
N VAL A 57 1.95 2.32 -7.31
CA VAL A 57 3.18 1.65 -7.76
C VAL A 57 4.30 2.66 -7.86
N VAL A 58 5.41 2.39 -7.17
CA VAL A 58 6.64 3.21 -7.22
C VAL A 58 7.83 2.29 -7.45
N ALA A 59 8.57 2.53 -8.52
CA ALA A 59 9.76 1.75 -8.89
C ALA A 59 9.53 0.22 -8.85
N GLY A 60 8.40 -0.24 -9.37
CA GLY A 60 8.03 -1.66 -9.39
C GLY A 60 7.60 -2.24 -8.04
N THR A 61 7.51 -1.41 -7.01
CA THR A 61 7.01 -1.82 -5.69
C THR A 61 5.60 -1.26 -5.50
N THR A 62 4.68 -2.12 -5.10
CA THR A 62 3.30 -1.73 -4.76
C THR A 62 3.24 -1.29 -3.31
N ILE A 63 2.78 -0.07 -3.07
CA ILE A 63 2.62 0.50 -1.74
C ILE A 63 1.12 0.57 -1.44
N PRO A 64 0.65 -0.06 -0.34
CA PRO A 64 -0.74 0.06 0.06
C PRO A 64 -1.03 1.46 0.60
N HIS A 65 -2.13 2.02 0.17
CA HIS A 65 -2.68 3.29 0.65
C HIS A 65 -4.04 3.03 1.28
N GLU A 66 -4.32 3.68 2.37
CA GLU A 66 -5.65 3.65 3.00
C GLU A 66 -6.20 5.06 3.06
N VAL A 67 -7.16 5.35 2.21
CA VAL A 67 -7.80 6.66 2.11
C VAL A 67 -9.05 6.67 2.99
N LYS A 68 -9.08 7.59 3.95
CA LYS A 68 -10.17 7.74 4.94
C LYS A 68 -10.96 9.01 4.68
N PRO A 69 -12.29 9.00 4.90
CA PRO A 69 -13.08 10.22 4.80
C PRO A 69 -12.80 11.15 6.00
N ASN A 70 -12.81 12.45 5.73
CA ASN A 70 -12.74 13.52 6.74
C ASN A 70 -14.12 14.16 7.01
N VAL A 71 -15.11 13.76 6.26
CA VAL A 71 -16.48 14.28 6.27
C VAL A 71 -17.47 13.15 6.47
N LYS A 72 -18.71 13.50 6.81
CA LYS A 72 -19.81 12.55 7.00
C LYS A 72 -20.84 12.69 5.88
N LEU A 73 -21.69 11.68 5.75
CA LEU A 73 -22.82 11.72 4.82
C LEU A 73 -23.71 12.94 5.13
N GLY A 74 -24.01 13.72 4.08
CA GLY A 74 -24.84 14.92 4.18
C GLY A 74 -24.09 16.20 4.59
N ASP A 75 -22.81 16.12 4.96
CA ASP A 75 -22.02 17.30 5.30
C ASP A 75 -21.90 18.22 4.10
N LYS A 76 -21.95 19.53 4.37
CA LYS A 76 -21.66 20.59 3.41
C LYS A 76 -20.21 21.01 3.57
N PHE A 77 -19.55 21.27 2.46
CA PHE A 77 -18.16 21.69 2.41
C PHE A 77 -17.95 22.86 1.47
N THR A 78 -16.83 23.54 1.64
CA THR A 78 -16.40 24.67 0.80
C THR A 78 -15.24 24.24 -0.10
N GLY A 79 -15.03 24.98 -1.21
CA GLY A 79 -13.92 24.73 -2.10
C GLY A 79 -12.57 24.79 -1.37
N GLY A 80 -11.69 23.82 -1.65
CA GLY A 80 -10.39 23.66 -0.99
C GLY A 80 -10.42 22.90 0.33
N GLU A 81 -11.60 22.53 0.85
CA GLU A 81 -11.73 21.77 2.09
C GLU A 81 -11.32 20.31 1.90
N LEU A 82 -10.65 19.74 2.91
CA LEU A 82 -10.20 18.35 2.92
C LEU A 82 -11.39 17.40 3.09
N LEU A 83 -11.67 16.58 2.08
CA LEU A 83 -12.77 15.61 2.11
C LEU A 83 -12.30 14.19 2.43
N ALA A 84 -11.13 13.80 1.93
CA ALA A 84 -10.54 12.50 2.23
C ALA A 84 -9.01 12.60 2.29
N TYR A 85 -8.37 11.72 3.03
CA TYR A 85 -6.91 11.73 3.21
C TYR A 85 -6.37 10.34 3.51
N ASN A 86 -5.11 10.13 3.13
CA ASN A 86 -4.34 8.97 3.51
C ASN A 86 -3.67 9.23 4.87
N ASP A 87 -4.08 8.48 5.89
CA ASP A 87 -3.62 8.64 7.27
C ASP A 87 -2.10 8.39 7.45
N SER A 88 -1.45 7.71 6.52
CA SER A 88 0.01 7.55 6.55
C SER A 88 0.75 8.84 6.21
N PHE A 89 0.17 9.74 5.41
CA PHE A 89 0.82 10.94 4.89
C PHE A 89 0.23 12.24 5.39
N PHE A 90 -1.06 12.27 5.70
CA PHE A 90 -1.78 13.45 6.15
C PHE A 90 -2.55 13.20 7.44
N LYS A 91 -2.88 14.25 8.12
CA LYS A 91 -3.84 14.26 9.23
C LYS A 91 -4.66 15.54 9.20
N PRO A 92 -5.91 15.53 9.67
CA PRO A 92 -6.68 16.75 9.82
C PRO A 92 -5.95 17.77 10.71
N ASN A 93 -6.06 19.03 10.37
CA ASN A 93 -5.47 20.11 11.15
C ASN A 93 -6.44 20.55 12.26
N PRO A 94 -6.14 20.31 13.55
CA PRO A 94 -7.04 20.71 14.62
C PRO A 94 -7.16 22.23 14.80
N MET A 95 -6.20 23.01 14.27
CA MET A 95 -6.20 24.47 14.36
C MET A 95 -6.92 25.15 13.20
N SER A 96 -7.17 24.42 12.12
CA SER A 96 -7.87 24.90 10.92
C SER A 96 -8.72 23.78 10.36
N PRO A 97 -9.98 23.63 10.83
CA PRO A 97 -10.91 22.63 10.32
C PRO A 97 -10.99 22.68 8.79
N GLY A 98 -11.10 21.54 8.14
CA GLY A 98 -11.13 21.44 6.67
C GLY A 98 -9.77 21.52 5.99
N SER A 99 -8.66 21.72 6.73
CA SER A 99 -7.31 21.64 6.16
C SER A 99 -6.55 20.40 6.65
N ALA A 100 -5.48 20.04 5.92
CA ALA A 100 -4.63 18.91 6.24
C ALA A 100 -3.23 19.34 6.67
N LEU A 101 -2.64 18.57 7.57
CA LEU A 101 -1.23 18.64 7.92
C LEU A 101 -0.48 17.47 7.31
N TRP A 102 0.55 17.73 6.55
CA TRP A 102 1.43 16.69 6.06
C TRP A 102 2.29 16.10 7.20
N LYS A 103 2.39 14.79 7.24
CA LYS A 103 3.22 14.04 8.18
C LYS A 103 4.63 13.88 7.58
N ALA A 104 5.51 14.82 7.87
CA ALA A 104 6.89 14.82 7.37
C ALA A 104 7.82 13.92 8.22
N GLY A 105 7.48 12.65 8.39
CA GLY A 105 8.26 11.72 9.19
C GLY A 105 7.85 11.69 10.67
N VAL A 106 8.71 11.12 11.52
CA VAL A 106 8.45 10.89 12.94
C VAL A 106 9.25 11.87 13.79
N PRO A 107 8.61 12.68 14.66
CA PRO A 107 9.33 13.52 15.61
C PRO A 107 10.11 12.66 16.61
N VAL A 108 11.40 12.92 16.72
CA VAL A 108 12.30 12.25 17.67
C VAL A 108 13.10 13.25 18.48
N ARG A 109 13.53 12.88 19.67
CA ARG A 109 14.53 13.61 20.43
C ARG A 109 15.90 13.19 19.93
N THR A 110 16.73 14.13 19.53
CA THR A 110 18.08 13.87 19.00
C THR A 110 19.10 14.46 19.95
N ALA A 111 20.13 13.69 20.25
CA ALA A 111 21.32 14.15 20.93
C ALA A 111 22.54 13.96 20.02
N ILE A 112 23.46 14.90 20.04
CA ILE A 112 24.73 14.83 19.31
C ILE A 112 25.82 14.63 20.35
N PHE A 113 26.53 13.51 20.30
CA PHE A 113 27.60 13.20 21.21
C PHE A 113 28.53 12.14 20.59
N GLU A 114 29.76 12.11 21.04
CA GLU A 114 30.69 11.05 20.67
C GLU A 114 30.30 9.73 21.34
N CYS A 115 30.36 8.64 20.60
CA CYS A 115 30.00 7.32 21.07
C CYS A 115 30.88 6.26 20.39
N ASN A 116 31.40 5.33 21.17
CA ASN A 116 32.22 4.22 20.64
C ASN A 116 31.43 3.26 19.73
N GLY A 117 30.11 3.34 19.72
CA GLY A 117 29.24 2.53 18.88
C GLY A 117 28.96 3.11 17.49
N THR A 118 29.48 4.34 17.20
CA THR A 118 29.30 4.99 15.90
C THR A 118 30.64 5.24 15.24
N LEU A 119 30.69 5.03 13.91
CA LEU A 119 31.86 5.34 13.08
C LEU A 119 31.49 6.49 12.16
N GLU A 120 32.24 7.63 12.27
CA GLU A 120 32.00 8.86 11.52
C GLU A 120 30.49 9.22 11.45
N ASP A 121 29.96 9.74 10.41
CA ASP A 121 28.58 10.24 10.26
C ASP A 121 27.44 9.25 10.57
N SER A 122 27.71 8.16 11.26
CA SER A 122 26.70 7.16 11.61
C SER A 122 25.80 7.62 12.76
N SER A 123 24.61 7.04 12.82
CA SER A 123 23.59 7.35 13.81
C SER A 123 23.09 6.08 14.52
N MET A 124 22.84 6.19 15.80
CA MET A 124 22.18 5.16 16.59
C MET A 124 20.73 5.56 16.85
N ILE A 125 19.81 4.61 16.68
CA ILE A 125 18.40 4.81 16.99
C ILE A 125 17.93 3.78 18.03
N THR A 126 16.96 4.16 18.85
CA THR A 126 16.33 3.22 19.79
C THR A 126 15.38 2.30 19.04
N GLN A 127 15.12 1.11 19.59
CA GLN A 127 14.14 0.17 19.04
C GLN A 127 12.75 0.81 18.89
N ALA A 128 12.35 1.64 19.85
CA ALA A 128 11.08 2.37 19.79
C ALA A 128 11.02 3.34 18.58
N THR A 129 12.14 3.98 18.23
CA THR A 129 12.24 4.83 17.05
C THR A 129 12.22 3.99 15.77
N ALA A 130 12.96 2.89 15.72
CA ALA A 130 12.95 1.96 14.60
C ALA A 130 11.54 1.45 14.29
N ASN A 131 10.78 1.05 15.31
CA ASN A 131 9.39 0.61 15.16
C ASN A 131 8.46 1.71 14.61
N LYS A 132 8.70 2.98 14.96
CA LYS A 132 7.93 4.10 14.41
C LYS A 132 8.28 4.44 12.97
N LEU A 133 9.50 4.12 12.55
CA LEU A 133 9.96 4.33 11.16
C LEU A 133 9.65 3.14 10.26
N ALA A 134 9.24 2.01 10.83
CA ALA A 134 8.86 0.83 10.06
C ALA A 134 7.65 1.11 9.17
N THR A 135 7.67 0.58 7.97
CA THR A 135 6.55 0.64 7.02
C THR A 135 6.32 -0.72 6.39
N ASN A 136 5.11 -0.95 5.93
CA ASN A 136 4.76 -2.15 5.19
C ASN A 136 4.86 -1.89 3.69
N ILE A 137 5.48 -2.81 2.98
CA ILE A 137 5.60 -2.77 1.52
C ILE A 137 4.90 -4.01 0.97
N THR A 138 3.98 -3.81 0.02
CA THR A 138 3.35 -4.89 -0.71
C THR A 138 4.08 -5.13 -2.02
N LYS A 139 4.55 -6.35 -2.23
CA LYS A 139 5.15 -6.78 -3.51
C LYS A 139 4.20 -7.71 -4.22
N VAL A 140 3.83 -7.34 -5.43
CA VAL A 140 2.99 -8.17 -6.30
C VAL A 140 3.88 -8.93 -7.27
N ARG A 141 3.65 -10.23 -7.39
CA ARG A 141 4.29 -11.08 -8.39
C ARG A 141 3.23 -11.69 -9.28
N ASN A 142 3.23 -11.32 -10.54
CA ASN A 142 2.35 -11.92 -11.53
C ASN A 142 3.00 -13.17 -12.10
N LEU A 143 2.26 -14.26 -12.11
CA LEU A 143 2.66 -15.53 -12.74
C LEU A 143 1.73 -15.74 -13.93
N THR A 144 2.33 -15.82 -15.12
CA THR A 144 1.59 -16.11 -16.35
C THR A 144 1.63 -17.61 -16.59
N LEU A 145 0.48 -18.23 -16.67
CA LEU A 145 0.33 -19.66 -16.97
C LEU A 145 0.06 -19.82 -18.46
N LYS A 146 0.57 -20.89 -19.05
CA LYS A 146 0.15 -21.35 -20.37
C LYS A 146 -1.21 -22.03 -20.26
N PHE A 147 -1.91 -22.15 -21.37
CA PHE A 147 -3.30 -22.68 -21.41
C PHE A 147 -3.44 -24.08 -20.81
N ASP A 148 -2.40 -24.88 -20.87
CA ASP A 148 -2.36 -26.27 -20.43
C ASP A 148 -1.67 -26.50 -19.08
N GLN A 149 -1.17 -25.44 -18.42
CA GLN A 149 -0.51 -25.53 -17.12
C GLN A 149 -1.51 -25.41 -15.97
N GLY A 150 -1.32 -26.23 -14.95
CA GLY A 150 -2.06 -26.20 -13.70
C GLY A 150 -1.24 -25.60 -12.55
N VAL A 151 -1.94 -25.09 -11.52
CA VAL A 151 -1.31 -24.62 -10.28
C VAL A 151 -1.77 -25.48 -9.12
N ARG A 152 -0.80 -25.94 -8.32
CA ARG A 152 -1.05 -26.60 -7.03
C ARG A 152 -0.37 -25.89 -5.89
N ASP A 153 -0.79 -26.21 -4.69
CA ASP A 153 -0.16 -25.74 -3.43
C ASP A 153 -0.02 -24.21 -3.36
N LEU A 154 -1.02 -23.49 -3.87
CA LEU A 154 -1.02 -22.02 -3.80
C LEU A 154 -1.16 -21.60 -2.34
N VAL A 155 -0.25 -20.71 -1.90
CA VAL A 155 -0.32 -20.09 -0.59
C VAL A 155 -1.63 -19.32 -0.38
N LYS A 156 -2.16 -19.35 0.84
CA LYS A 156 -3.44 -18.73 1.19
C LYS A 156 -3.23 -17.33 1.76
N VAL A 157 -4.27 -16.52 1.65
CA VAL A 157 -4.29 -15.21 2.31
C VAL A 157 -4.18 -15.41 3.81
N GLY A 158 -3.18 -14.77 4.42
CA GLY A 158 -2.87 -14.86 5.84
C GLY A 158 -1.68 -15.75 6.17
N ASP A 159 -1.16 -16.54 5.23
CA ASP A 159 0.04 -17.34 5.44
C ASP A 159 1.27 -16.46 5.65
N GLU A 160 2.10 -16.83 6.61
CA GLU A 160 3.41 -16.22 6.82
C GLU A 160 4.46 -16.95 5.99
N LEU A 161 5.25 -16.19 5.24
CA LEU A 161 6.25 -16.71 4.33
C LEU A 161 7.64 -16.31 4.79
N ASP A 162 8.55 -17.25 4.75
CA ASP A 162 9.98 -17.01 4.85
C ASP A 162 10.62 -16.86 3.47
N VAL A 163 11.85 -16.38 3.45
CA VAL A 163 12.68 -16.39 2.23
C VAL A 163 12.79 -17.81 1.72
N GLU A 164 12.66 -17.99 0.41
CA GLU A 164 12.66 -19.28 -0.29
C GLU A 164 11.42 -20.16 -0.07
N SER A 165 10.39 -19.72 0.71
CA SER A 165 9.11 -20.44 0.78
C SER A 165 8.49 -20.58 -0.60
N ILE A 166 7.97 -21.76 -0.92
CA ILE A 166 7.29 -22.02 -2.19
C ILE A 166 5.96 -21.29 -2.20
N LEU A 167 5.70 -20.48 -3.22
CA LEU A 167 4.44 -19.75 -3.39
C LEU A 167 3.35 -20.61 -4.04
N CYS A 168 3.75 -21.43 -4.99
CA CYS A 168 2.91 -22.41 -5.66
C CYS A 168 3.77 -23.39 -6.47
N THR A 169 3.16 -24.47 -6.91
CA THR A 169 3.76 -25.41 -7.85
C THR A 169 3.02 -25.31 -9.19
N ILE A 170 3.73 -24.98 -10.27
CA ILE A 170 3.18 -24.95 -11.62
C ILE A 170 3.50 -26.28 -12.30
N GLU A 171 2.48 -27.02 -12.69
CA GLU A 171 2.60 -28.32 -13.37
C GLU A 171 2.42 -28.16 -14.87
N ASP A 172 3.29 -28.80 -15.64
CA ASP A 172 3.19 -28.89 -17.09
C ASP A 172 2.51 -30.21 -17.46
N PRO A 173 1.34 -30.20 -18.12
CA PRO A 173 0.59 -31.42 -18.47
C PRO A 173 1.28 -32.27 -19.52
N VAL A 174 2.26 -31.74 -20.25
CA VAL A 174 3.03 -32.54 -21.23
C VAL A 174 3.74 -33.70 -20.54
N ALA A 175 4.20 -33.50 -19.30
CA ALA A 175 4.79 -34.58 -18.50
C ALA A 175 3.74 -35.63 -18.01
N ALA A 176 2.45 -35.32 -18.12
CA ALA A 176 1.37 -36.23 -17.68
C ALA A 176 0.80 -37.13 -18.78
N ARG A 177 1.15 -36.87 -20.04
CA ARG A 177 0.56 -37.59 -21.21
C ARG A 177 1.42 -38.71 -21.78
N SER A 178 2.46 -39.14 -21.11
CA SER A 178 3.27 -40.26 -21.59
C SER A 178 2.64 -41.60 -21.16
N ASP A 179 1.70 -42.11 -21.95
CA ASP A 179 1.12 -43.45 -21.80
C ASP A 179 2.15 -44.60 -21.96
N VAL A 180 3.41 -44.24 -22.18
CA VAL A 180 4.51 -45.16 -22.49
C VAL A 180 5.51 -45.31 -21.34
N LEU A 181 5.43 -44.44 -20.31
CA LEU A 181 6.38 -44.40 -19.21
C LEU A 181 5.77 -45.03 -17.94
N ASP A 182 6.62 -45.70 -17.18
CA ASP A 182 6.26 -46.23 -15.87
C ASP A 182 5.95 -45.08 -14.87
N GLU A 183 5.16 -45.38 -13.83
CA GLU A 183 4.72 -44.37 -12.84
C GLU A 183 5.87 -43.62 -12.17
N GLU A 184 7.01 -44.27 -11.95
CA GLU A 184 8.16 -43.69 -11.28
C GLU A 184 8.89 -42.68 -12.20
N SER A 185 9.02 -43.01 -13.49
CA SER A 185 9.55 -42.12 -14.51
C SER A 185 8.65 -40.89 -14.72
N VAL A 186 7.34 -41.07 -14.75
CA VAL A 186 6.37 -39.97 -14.85
C VAL A 186 6.46 -39.04 -13.64
N LYS A 187 6.58 -39.60 -12.42
CA LYS A 187 6.74 -38.83 -11.20
C LYS A 187 8.02 -38.01 -11.20
N THR A 188 9.11 -38.59 -11.66
CA THR A 188 10.42 -37.92 -11.78
C THR A 188 10.37 -36.81 -12.82
N LEU A 189 9.78 -37.04 -13.98
CA LEU A 189 9.60 -36.02 -15.02
C LEU A 189 8.71 -34.85 -14.55
N ARG A 190 7.62 -35.13 -13.84
CA ARG A 190 6.78 -34.11 -13.23
C ARG A 190 7.56 -33.25 -12.23
N ALA A 191 8.38 -33.86 -11.39
CA ALA A 191 9.19 -33.13 -10.41
C ALA A 191 10.23 -32.24 -11.07
N ILE A 192 10.84 -32.69 -12.19
CA ILE A 192 11.83 -31.92 -12.96
C ILE A 192 11.14 -30.78 -13.76
N ALA A 193 9.97 -31.04 -14.34
CA ALA A 193 9.24 -30.06 -15.14
C ALA A 193 8.48 -29.03 -14.30
N ALA A 194 8.21 -29.33 -13.01
CA ALA A 194 7.49 -28.45 -12.13
C ALA A 194 8.28 -27.17 -11.83
N GLN A 195 7.66 -26.02 -12.06
CA GLN A 195 8.22 -24.74 -11.69
C GLN A 195 7.69 -24.35 -10.30
N THR A 196 8.59 -24.04 -9.37
CA THR A 196 8.27 -23.66 -8.00
C THR A 196 8.70 -22.21 -7.73
N PRO A 197 7.89 -21.21 -8.09
CA PRO A 197 8.15 -19.83 -7.71
C PRO A 197 8.29 -19.69 -6.20
N ARG A 198 9.35 -19.00 -5.75
CA ARG A 198 9.66 -18.87 -4.32
C ARG A 198 9.57 -17.42 -3.85
N ALA A 199 9.27 -17.25 -2.58
CA ALA A 199 9.29 -15.96 -1.91
C ALA A 199 10.72 -15.41 -1.84
N LYS A 200 10.88 -14.11 -2.11
CA LYS A 200 12.19 -13.43 -2.02
C LYS A 200 12.37 -12.69 -0.68
N TYR A 201 11.32 -12.55 0.08
CA TYR A 201 11.29 -11.76 1.31
C TYR A 201 10.41 -12.44 2.35
N HIS A 202 10.70 -12.20 3.62
CA HIS A 202 9.76 -12.50 4.69
C HIS A 202 8.52 -11.64 4.55
N GLY A 203 7.36 -12.22 4.81
CA GLY A 203 6.12 -11.46 4.72
C GLY A 203 4.88 -12.30 4.97
N LYS A 204 3.75 -11.66 4.79
CA LYS A 204 2.43 -12.28 4.90
C LYS A 204 1.68 -12.12 3.58
N VAL A 205 0.99 -13.18 3.17
CA VAL A 205 0.15 -13.18 1.95
C VAL A 205 -1.17 -12.47 2.20
#